data_333f24cad6c07b6aaff8d683fe45c3c0
#
_entry.id   333f24cad6c07b6aaff8d683fe45c3c0
#
_cell.length_a   1.000
_cell.length_b   1.000
_cell.length_c   1.000
_cell.angle_alpha   90.00
_cell.angle_beta   90.00
_cell.angle_gamma   90.00
#
_symmetry.space_group_name_H-M   'P 1'
#
loop_
_entity.id
_entity.type
_entity.pdbx_description
1 polymer ?
#
loop_
_entity_poly.entity_id
_entity_poly.type
_entity_poly.pdbx_seq_one_letter_code
_entity_poly.pdbx_strand_id
1 'polypeptide(L)'
;MSHRIRTRTLTVLAVLLLAAPFTPATAQAAEAAHVEGSLPSGAAYLMDMPARWNGTVLLYSHGYTPVGAPNPARNSPDDATRQLLLDQGYALIGSSYATNGWAVTDAVPDQLATLDAFTSRFGPARRTLAWGTSYGGLVTTAIAERHASRIAGSLSMCGLVQGGVANWNSTLDPVFALKALLAPDSGIRLTGLGSPAVAAEQAAAMAGAVTEAQKTAAGRARIALAAALHNIPGWNDPSRPRPAPTDWDSRQAAQYQALVGLVRLPAFAWRQEAETRAGGNMSWNTGVDYTSMLGRSPYLKEVTELYGKAGLSLKTDLASLGRAPRISADPNAVDWMSRTSTFTGRLTEPQLNIHTTGDALIPVQAESAYARAASAGGSTSLLRQRYVDNAGHCTFSTGEQIAALHTLEDRVDTGRWSRSAPVDLNARATEAAPASAARYLAYRPASYPRPYDRSSAWDGPRG
;
A
#
# COMPACT_ATOMS: atom_id res chain seq x y z
N MET A 1 -74.30 -10.08 -70.54
CA MET A 1 -73.38 -9.29 -69.71
C MET A 1 -72.43 -10.28 -69.04
N SER A 2 -71.19 -10.35 -69.54
CA SER A 2 -70.21 -11.38 -69.17
C SER A 2 -69.10 -10.77 -68.24
N HIS A 3 -69.02 -11.30 -67.06
CA HIS A 3 -67.98 -10.92 -66.14
C HIS A 3 -66.76 -11.92 -66.27
N ARG A 4 -65.66 -11.41 -66.72
CA ARG A 4 -64.40 -12.17 -66.76
C ARG A 4 -63.64 -12.06 -65.39
N ILE A 5 -63.45 -13.20 -64.75
CA ILE A 5 -62.67 -13.35 -63.58
C ILE A 5 -61.12 -13.49 -64.04
N ARG A 6 -60.29 -12.59 -63.57
CA ARG A 6 -58.83 -12.69 -63.77
C ARG A 6 -58.21 -13.40 -62.57
N THR A 7 -57.72 -14.58 -62.78
CA THR A 7 -56.89 -15.35 -61.82
C THR A 7 -55.49 -14.76 -61.79
N ARG A 8 -55.02 -14.32 -60.59
CA ARG A 8 -53.64 -13.93 -60.35
C ARG A 8 -52.90 -15.13 -59.77
N THR A 9 -51.89 -15.62 -60.47
CA THR A 9 -50.96 -16.64 -60.00
C THR A 9 -49.92 -16.00 -59.08
N LEU A 10 -49.87 -16.44 -57.79
CA LEU A 10 -48.79 -16.07 -56.86
C LEU A 10 -47.65 -17.07 -57.04
N THR A 11 -46.47 -16.57 -57.48
CA THR A 11 -45.22 -17.34 -57.49
C THR A 11 -44.59 -17.20 -56.09
N VAL A 12 -44.50 -18.30 -55.33
CA VAL A 12 -43.80 -18.34 -54.04
C VAL A 12 -42.33 -18.66 -54.32
N LEU A 13 -41.47 -17.68 -54.07
CA LEU A 13 -39.99 -17.88 -54.12
C LEU A 13 -39.54 -18.47 -52.79
N ALA A 14 -39.13 -19.75 -52.75
CA ALA A 14 -38.55 -20.39 -51.61
C ALA A 14 -37.08 -19.98 -51.49
N VAL A 15 -36.70 -19.17 -50.51
CA VAL A 15 -35.32 -18.86 -50.16
C VAL A 15 -34.80 -19.96 -49.23
N LEU A 16 -33.94 -20.82 -49.76
CA LEU A 16 -33.15 -21.76 -48.96
C LEU A 16 -32.04 -21.00 -48.20
N LEU A 17 -32.22 -20.79 -46.90
CA LEU A 17 -31.17 -20.37 -45.99
C LEU A 17 -30.25 -21.57 -45.73
N LEU A 18 -29.06 -21.58 -46.33
CA LEU A 18 -27.96 -22.46 -45.99
C LEU A 18 -27.43 -22.04 -44.60
N ALA A 19 -27.80 -22.74 -43.54
CA ALA A 19 -27.19 -22.64 -42.21
C ALA A 19 -25.78 -23.24 -42.28
N ALA A 20 -24.76 -22.41 -42.34
CA ALA A 20 -23.37 -22.84 -42.15
C ALA A 20 -23.22 -23.37 -40.72
N PRO A 21 -22.59 -24.54 -40.49
CA PRO A 21 -22.38 -25.02 -39.13
C PRO A 21 -21.42 -24.06 -38.39
N PHE A 22 -21.88 -23.47 -37.30
CA PHE A 22 -21.00 -22.80 -36.35
C PHE A 22 -20.13 -23.90 -35.70
N THR A 23 -18.93 -24.09 -36.18
CA THR A 23 -17.91 -24.83 -35.43
C THR A 23 -17.49 -23.92 -34.27
N PRO A 24 -17.68 -24.32 -33.01
CA PRO A 24 -17.10 -23.60 -31.89
C PRO A 24 -15.57 -23.58 -32.11
N ALA A 25 -14.98 -22.40 -32.15
CA ALA A 25 -13.53 -22.27 -32.11
C ALA A 25 -13.07 -22.97 -30.81
N THR A 26 -12.43 -24.11 -30.94
CA THR A 26 -11.73 -24.77 -29.84
C THR A 26 -10.70 -23.75 -29.35
N ALA A 27 -10.90 -23.22 -28.15
CA ALA A 27 -9.88 -22.42 -27.48
C ALA A 27 -8.62 -23.31 -27.43
N GLN A 28 -7.64 -22.97 -28.23
CA GLN A 28 -6.36 -23.68 -28.23
C GLN A 28 -5.76 -23.47 -26.86
N ALA A 29 -5.51 -24.54 -26.11
CA ALA A 29 -4.85 -24.46 -24.81
C ALA A 29 -3.54 -23.68 -25.02
N ALA A 30 -3.43 -22.55 -24.35
CA ALA A 30 -2.19 -21.78 -24.40
C ALA A 30 -1.09 -22.65 -23.82
N GLU A 31 0.03 -22.77 -24.52
CA GLU A 31 1.19 -23.48 -23.99
C GLU A 31 1.72 -22.69 -22.79
N ALA A 32 2.06 -23.36 -21.66
CA ALA A 32 2.65 -22.72 -20.51
C ALA A 32 3.93 -21.98 -20.94
N ALA A 33 4.06 -20.70 -20.60
CA ALA A 33 5.19 -19.90 -21.03
C ALA A 33 5.72 -19.03 -19.88
N HIS A 34 7.03 -18.97 -19.79
CA HIS A 34 7.77 -18.02 -18.97
C HIS A 34 8.48 -17.05 -19.89
N VAL A 35 8.22 -15.77 -19.75
CA VAL A 35 8.71 -14.72 -20.66
C VAL A 35 9.32 -13.60 -19.86
N GLU A 36 10.57 -13.33 -20.16
CA GLU A 36 11.29 -12.14 -19.69
C GLU A 36 11.58 -11.19 -20.86
N GLY A 37 11.63 -9.91 -20.58
CA GLY A 37 11.97 -8.91 -21.59
C GLY A 37 12.20 -7.54 -20.98
N SER A 38 12.38 -6.53 -21.85
CA SER A 38 12.59 -5.15 -21.43
C SER A 38 11.59 -4.23 -22.10
N LEU A 39 11.11 -3.25 -21.36
CA LEU A 39 10.26 -2.16 -21.86
C LEU A 39 11.12 -1.06 -22.52
N PRO A 40 10.55 -0.18 -23.34
CA PRO A 40 11.25 0.97 -23.90
C PRO A 40 11.84 1.91 -22.84
N SER A 41 11.28 1.94 -21.64
CA SER A 41 11.78 2.69 -20.45
C SER A 41 13.09 2.12 -19.89
N GLY A 42 13.48 0.90 -20.28
CA GLY A 42 14.57 0.12 -19.69
C GLY A 42 14.14 -0.78 -18.52
N ALA A 43 12.89 -0.72 -18.08
CA ALA A 43 12.39 -1.64 -17.06
C ALA A 43 12.35 -3.07 -17.62
N ALA A 44 12.77 -4.05 -16.81
CA ALA A 44 12.54 -5.45 -17.13
C ALA A 44 11.07 -5.80 -16.84
N TYR A 45 10.52 -6.76 -17.57
CA TYR A 45 9.23 -7.37 -17.26
C TYR A 45 9.33 -8.89 -17.18
N LEU A 46 8.43 -9.48 -16.42
CA LEU A 46 8.28 -10.92 -16.25
C LEU A 46 6.80 -11.30 -16.46
N MET A 47 6.57 -12.34 -17.26
CA MET A 47 5.24 -12.87 -17.54
C MET A 47 5.26 -14.39 -17.42
N ASP A 48 4.32 -14.95 -16.68
CA ASP A 48 4.06 -16.37 -16.60
C ASP A 48 2.65 -16.66 -17.10
N MET A 49 2.56 -17.47 -18.15
CA MET A 49 1.32 -17.96 -18.72
C MET A 49 1.08 -19.39 -18.24
N PRO A 50 -0.05 -19.70 -17.58
CA PRO A 50 -0.36 -21.06 -17.18
C PRO A 50 -0.77 -21.93 -18.37
N ALA A 51 -0.59 -23.25 -18.27
CA ALA A 51 -1.01 -24.20 -19.31
C ALA A 51 -2.52 -24.16 -19.61
N ARG A 52 -3.34 -23.79 -18.64
CA ARG A 52 -4.80 -23.63 -18.79
C ARG A 52 -5.19 -22.23 -18.28
N TRP A 53 -5.09 -21.24 -19.14
CA TRP A 53 -5.42 -19.88 -18.78
C TRP A 53 -6.94 -19.68 -18.57
N ASN A 54 -7.31 -19.14 -17.41
CA ASN A 54 -8.70 -18.82 -17.06
C ASN A 54 -9.22 -17.49 -17.65
N GLY A 55 -8.38 -16.79 -18.42
CA GLY A 55 -8.68 -15.48 -19.02
C GLY A 55 -8.41 -14.27 -18.12
N THR A 56 -7.93 -14.49 -16.89
CA THR A 56 -7.56 -13.41 -15.96
C THR A 56 -6.06 -13.17 -15.96
N VAL A 57 -5.67 -11.90 -16.01
CA VAL A 57 -4.29 -11.43 -15.80
C VAL A 57 -4.18 -10.76 -14.44
N LEU A 58 -3.18 -11.12 -13.67
CA LEU A 58 -2.79 -10.49 -12.41
C LEU A 58 -1.56 -9.62 -12.66
N LEU A 59 -1.75 -8.29 -12.63
CA LEU A 59 -0.69 -7.29 -12.78
C LEU A 59 -0.12 -6.95 -11.40
N TYR A 60 1.04 -7.51 -11.06
CA TYR A 60 1.67 -7.36 -9.76
C TYR A 60 2.61 -6.17 -9.69
N SER A 61 2.43 -5.33 -8.70
CA SER A 61 3.30 -4.23 -8.34
C SER A 61 4.12 -4.60 -7.10
N HIS A 62 5.45 -4.65 -7.23
CA HIS A 62 6.33 -5.01 -6.11
C HIS A 62 6.57 -3.85 -5.13
N GLY A 63 7.08 -4.17 -3.93
CA GLY A 63 7.40 -3.21 -2.88
C GLY A 63 8.60 -2.31 -3.22
N TYR A 64 8.93 -1.39 -2.30
CA TYR A 64 10.06 -0.47 -2.43
C TYR A 64 11.38 -1.24 -2.58
N THR A 65 12.16 -0.88 -3.58
CA THR A 65 13.54 -1.37 -3.78
C THR A 65 14.50 -0.21 -3.55
N PRO A 66 15.45 -0.30 -2.61
CA PRO A 66 16.41 0.77 -2.37
C PRO A 66 17.27 1.07 -3.60
N VAL A 67 17.65 2.34 -3.79
CA VAL A 67 18.58 2.73 -4.85
C VAL A 67 19.91 1.98 -4.68
N GLY A 68 20.44 1.47 -5.79
CA GLY A 68 21.66 0.65 -5.81
C GLY A 68 21.47 -0.84 -5.52
N ALA A 69 20.27 -1.26 -5.11
CA ALA A 69 19.96 -2.69 -4.99
C ALA A 69 19.61 -3.30 -6.36
N PRO A 70 19.77 -4.63 -6.55
CA PRO A 70 19.25 -5.33 -7.73
C PRO A 70 17.76 -5.07 -7.93
N ASN A 71 17.36 -4.91 -9.19
CA ASN A 71 15.97 -4.55 -9.56
C ASN A 71 15.37 -5.57 -10.54
N PRO A 72 15.17 -6.84 -10.16
CA PRO A 72 14.55 -7.83 -11.02
C PRO A 72 13.04 -7.56 -11.16
N ALA A 73 12.48 -7.90 -12.31
CA ALA A 73 11.03 -7.94 -12.48
C ALA A 73 10.41 -8.99 -11.55
N ARG A 74 9.20 -8.69 -11.05
CA ARG A 74 8.44 -9.59 -10.17
C ARG A 74 6.97 -9.58 -10.57
N ASN A 75 6.35 -10.76 -10.57
CA ASN A 75 4.94 -10.94 -10.92
C ASN A 75 4.09 -11.55 -9.80
N SER A 76 4.70 -11.74 -8.62
CA SER A 76 4.04 -12.21 -7.39
C SER A 76 4.84 -11.80 -6.16
N PRO A 77 4.24 -11.82 -4.95
CA PRO A 77 4.95 -11.52 -3.71
C PRO A 77 5.96 -12.61 -3.31
N ASP A 78 5.67 -13.87 -3.61
CA ASP A 78 6.47 -15.04 -3.27
C ASP A 78 6.18 -16.21 -4.22
N ASP A 79 7.08 -17.22 -4.23
CA ASP A 79 6.99 -18.37 -5.14
C ASP A 79 5.81 -19.29 -4.80
N ALA A 80 5.44 -19.44 -3.54
CA ALA A 80 4.31 -20.28 -3.14
C ALA A 80 2.99 -19.71 -3.65
N THR A 81 2.79 -18.42 -3.49
CA THR A 81 1.63 -17.70 -4.04
C THR A 81 1.63 -17.74 -5.57
N ARG A 82 2.80 -17.54 -6.19
CA ARG A 82 2.97 -17.63 -7.65
C ARG A 82 2.51 -18.99 -8.18
N GLN A 83 3.02 -20.07 -7.61
CA GLN A 83 2.71 -21.42 -8.09
C GLN A 83 1.21 -21.75 -7.98
N LEU A 84 0.61 -21.45 -6.82
CA LEU A 84 -0.83 -21.72 -6.61
C LEU A 84 -1.72 -20.90 -7.56
N LEU A 85 -1.35 -19.67 -7.89
CA LEU A 85 -2.12 -18.85 -8.85
C LEU A 85 -1.97 -19.40 -10.29
N LEU A 86 -0.78 -19.85 -10.69
CA LEU A 86 -0.57 -20.51 -11.98
C LEU A 86 -1.38 -21.82 -12.09
N ASP A 87 -1.42 -22.63 -11.04
CA ASP A 87 -2.20 -23.86 -10.98
C ASP A 87 -3.71 -23.59 -11.09
N GLN A 88 -4.17 -22.43 -10.60
CA GLN A 88 -5.56 -21.95 -10.74
C GLN A 88 -5.84 -21.27 -12.10
N GLY A 89 -4.84 -21.20 -12.96
CA GLY A 89 -4.99 -20.69 -14.33
C GLY A 89 -4.86 -19.18 -14.49
N TYR A 90 -4.31 -18.45 -13.53
CA TYR A 90 -4.02 -17.02 -13.69
C TYR A 90 -2.74 -16.80 -14.49
N ALA A 91 -2.76 -15.88 -15.43
CA ALA A 91 -1.54 -15.32 -15.99
C ALA A 91 -0.97 -14.24 -15.04
N LEU A 92 0.32 -14.31 -14.76
CA LEU A 92 0.99 -13.42 -13.80
C LEU A 92 1.98 -12.54 -14.54
N ILE A 93 1.86 -11.22 -14.36
CA ILE A 93 2.77 -10.25 -15.00
C ILE A 93 3.20 -9.17 -14.02
N GLY A 94 4.36 -8.57 -14.26
CA GLY A 94 4.86 -7.42 -13.54
C GLY A 94 6.20 -6.92 -14.05
N SER A 95 6.55 -5.70 -13.71
CA SER A 95 7.82 -5.07 -14.09
C SER A 95 8.74 -4.85 -12.90
N SER A 96 9.99 -4.55 -13.20
CA SER A 96 10.99 -4.09 -12.22
C SER A 96 10.84 -2.61 -11.85
N TYR A 97 10.05 -1.85 -12.63
CA TYR A 97 10.12 -0.41 -12.81
C TYR A 97 11.47 0.02 -13.43
N ALA A 98 11.52 1.16 -14.12
CA ALA A 98 12.75 1.65 -14.75
C ALA A 98 13.80 2.06 -13.71
N THR A 99 13.37 2.53 -12.55
CA THR A 99 14.25 2.96 -11.47
C THR A 99 13.81 2.42 -10.11
N ASN A 100 14.79 2.28 -9.19
CA ASN A 100 14.53 1.99 -7.77
C ASN A 100 14.12 3.26 -7.00
N GLY A 101 13.76 3.13 -5.74
CA GLY A 101 13.41 4.25 -4.87
C GLY A 101 11.94 4.64 -4.95
N TRP A 102 11.62 5.93 -4.79
CA TRP A 102 10.26 6.46 -4.87
C TRP A 102 9.82 6.67 -6.33
N ALA A 103 9.78 5.58 -7.08
CA ALA A 103 9.68 5.52 -8.54
C ALA A 103 8.24 5.57 -9.08
N VAL A 104 7.26 6.23 -8.43
CA VAL A 104 5.84 6.23 -8.86
C VAL A 104 5.67 6.73 -10.29
N THR A 105 6.47 7.71 -10.70
CA THR A 105 6.45 8.29 -12.06
C THR A 105 6.90 7.30 -13.14
N ASP A 106 7.68 6.28 -12.77
CA ASP A 106 8.14 5.23 -13.65
C ASP A 106 7.25 3.98 -13.50
N ALA A 107 6.94 3.60 -12.25
CA ALA A 107 6.26 2.36 -11.92
C ALA A 107 4.87 2.24 -12.57
N VAL A 108 4.06 3.30 -12.54
CA VAL A 108 2.71 3.27 -13.12
C VAL A 108 2.76 3.12 -14.64
N PRO A 109 3.52 3.92 -15.42
CA PRO A 109 3.69 3.70 -16.86
C PRO A 109 4.27 2.33 -17.20
N ASP A 110 5.26 1.85 -16.46
CA ASP A 110 5.90 0.56 -16.75
C ASP A 110 4.95 -0.63 -16.51
N GLN A 111 4.12 -0.57 -15.49
CA GLN A 111 3.07 -1.58 -15.26
C GLN A 111 2.05 -1.59 -16.41
N LEU A 112 1.62 -0.43 -16.88
CA LEU A 112 0.69 -0.34 -18.01
C LEU A 112 1.36 -0.83 -19.31
N ALA A 113 2.62 -0.48 -19.55
CA ALA A 113 3.39 -0.98 -20.69
C ALA A 113 3.61 -2.50 -20.63
N THR A 114 3.78 -3.06 -19.42
CA THR A 114 3.85 -4.52 -19.22
C THR A 114 2.53 -5.19 -19.62
N LEU A 115 1.39 -4.60 -19.28
CA LEU A 115 0.07 -5.09 -19.71
C LEU A 115 -0.10 -4.98 -21.23
N ASP A 116 0.40 -3.92 -21.85
CA ASP A 116 0.37 -3.77 -23.33
C ASP A 116 1.26 -4.83 -24.02
N ALA A 117 2.45 -5.08 -23.47
CA ALA A 117 3.34 -6.13 -23.96
C ALA A 117 2.71 -7.52 -23.84
N PHE A 118 2.02 -7.80 -22.70
CA PHE A 118 1.25 -9.03 -22.53
C PHE A 118 0.16 -9.16 -23.59
N THR A 119 -0.64 -8.11 -23.79
CA THR A 119 -1.74 -8.10 -24.75
C THR A 119 -1.23 -8.30 -26.19
N SER A 120 -0.10 -7.70 -26.53
CA SER A 120 0.53 -7.85 -27.86
C SER A 120 1.01 -9.28 -28.11
N ARG A 121 1.44 -9.99 -27.06
CA ARG A 121 2.00 -11.35 -27.20
C ARG A 121 0.95 -12.45 -27.11
N PHE A 122 -0.02 -12.32 -26.20
CA PHE A 122 -0.97 -13.40 -25.84
C PHE A 122 -2.41 -13.04 -26.19
N GLY A 123 -2.67 -11.83 -26.68
CA GLY A 123 -4.02 -11.32 -26.91
C GLY A 123 -4.64 -10.66 -25.66
N PRO A 124 -5.84 -10.09 -25.83
CA PRO A 124 -6.52 -9.39 -24.75
C PRO A 124 -7.01 -10.36 -23.66
N ALA A 125 -6.82 -9.98 -22.42
CA ALA A 125 -7.38 -10.70 -21.27
C ALA A 125 -8.90 -10.48 -21.17
N ARG A 126 -9.64 -11.46 -20.68
CA ARG A 126 -11.05 -11.30 -20.29
C ARG A 126 -11.18 -10.26 -19.17
N ARG A 127 -10.25 -10.26 -18.21
CA ARG A 127 -10.10 -9.26 -17.17
C ARG A 127 -8.66 -9.11 -16.71
N THR A 128 -8.32 -7.93 -16.22
CA THR A 128 -7.05 -7.64 -15.54
C THR A 128 -7.35 -7.20 -14.11
N LEU A 129 -6.69 -7.81 -13.12
CA LEU A 129 -6.70 -7.35 -11.74
C LEU A 129 -5.32 -6.80 -11.40
N ALA A 130 -5.24 -5.56 -10.93
CA ALA A 130 -4.00 -4.99 -10.41
C ALA A 130 -3.86 -5.36 -8.94
N TRP A 131 -2.68 -5.78 -8.52
CA TRP A 131 -2.41 -6.08 -7.12
C TRP A 131 -0.98 -5.74 -6.74
N GLY A 132 -0.72 -5.51 -5.45
CA GLY A 132 0.62 -5.14 -5.04
C GLY A 132 0.78 -5.07 -3.53
N THR A 133 2.05 -5.18 -3.08
CA THR A 133 2.44 -5.15 -1.67
C THR A 133 3.20 -3.88 -1.33
N SER A 134 2.98 -3.33 -0.12
CA SER A 134 3.76 -2.19 0.37
C SER A 134 3.71 -0.99 -0.59
N TYR A 135 4.85 -0.52 -1.04
CA TYR A 135 4.96 0.49 -2.09
C TYR A 135 4.21 0.09 -3.39
N GLY A 136 4.21 -1.20 -3.74
CA GLY A 136 3.39 -1.72 -4.84
C GLY A 136 1.89 -1.56 -4.60
N GLY A 137 1.43 -1.56 -3.36
CA GLY A 137 0.05 -1.21 -3.00
C GLY A 137 -0.27 0.26 -3.27
N LEU A 138 0.71 1.19 -3.12
CA LEU A 138 0.59 2.58 -3.57
C LEU A 138 0.48 2.66 -5.10
N VAL A 139 1.36 1.95 -5.84
CA VAL A 139 1.32 1.88 -7.31
C VAL A 139 -0.02 1.32 -7.79
N THR A 140 -0.49 0.23 -7.20
CA THR A 140 -1.80 -0.38 -7.48
C THR A 140 -2.95 0.60 -7.27
N THR A 141 -2.95 1.35 -6.16
CA THR A 141 -3.95 2.38 -5.87
C THR A 141 -3.88 3.53 -6.87
N ALA A 142 -2.67 3.91 -7.31
CA ALA A 142 -2.49 4.92 -8.36
C ALA A 142 -3.08 4.45 -9.71
N ILE A 143 -2.90 3.19 -10.07
CA ILE A 143 -3.52 2.59 -11.27
C ILE A 143 -5.05 2.60 -11.12
N ALA A 144 -5.58 2.19 -9.96
CA ALA A 144 -7.02 2.13 -9.69
C ALA A 144 -7.71 3.50 -9.80
N GLU A 145 -7.08 4.58 -9.32
CA GLU A 145 -7.69 5.92 -9.40
C GLU A 145 -7.46 6.64 -10.73
N ARG A 146 -6.35 6.37 -11.43
CA ARG A 146 -5.94 7.17 -12.59
C ARG A 146 -6.03 6.43 -13.93
N HIS A 147 -6.08 5.10 -13.87
CA HIS A 147 -6.10 4.22 -15.04
C HIS A 147 -7.14 3.09 -14.89
N ALA A 148 -8.26 3.38 -14.24
CA ALA A 148 -9.31 2.42 -13.93
C ALA A 148 -9.83 1.65 -15.17
N SER A 149 -9.89 2.30 -16.35
CA SER A 149 -10.28 1.65 -17.61
C SER A 149 -9.37 0.50 -18.06
N ARG A 150 -8.20 0.34 -17.44
CA ARG A 150 -7.24 -0.70 -17.76
C ARG A 150 -7.38 -1.96 -16.89
N ILE A 151 -8.19 -1.90 -15.83
CA ILE A 151 -8.35 -2.97 -14.84
C ILE A 151 -9.82 -3.16 -14.48
N ALA A 152 -10.18 -4.37 -14.04
CA ALA A 152 -11.52 -4.68 -13.54
C ALA A 152 -11.64 -4.56 -12.02
N GLY A 153 -10.50 -4.44 -11.33
CA GLY A 153 -10.43 -4.29 -9.88
C GLY A 153 -9.00 -4.27 -9.37
N SER A 154 -8.82 -3.93 -8.10
CA SER A 154 -7.50 -3.79 -7.50
C SER A 154 -7.42 -4.36 -6.08
N LEU A 155 -6.24 -4.92 -5.72
CA LEU A 155 -5.93 -5.41 -4.37
C LEU A 155 -4.66 -4.73 -3.87
N SER A 156 -4.79 -3.86 -2.86
CA SER A 156 -3.66 -3.24 -2.17
C SER A 156 -3.38 -3.99 -0.87
N MET A 157 -2.17 -4.54 -0.72
CA MET A 157 -1.74 -5.31 0.45
C MET A 157 -0.71 -4.50 1.24
N CYS A 158 -1.04 -4.15 2.52
CA CYS A 158 -0.17 -3.30 3.36
C CYS A 158 0.32 -2.03 2.63
N GLY A 159 -0.51 -1.48 1.72
CA GLY A 159 -0.14 -0.39 0.84
C GLY A 159 -0.06 0.97 1.55
N LEU A 160 0.72 1.87 0.97
CA LEU A 160 0.81 3.27 1.43
C LEU A 160 -0.40 4.08 0.93
N VAL A 161 -1.61 3.58 1.23
CA VAL A 161 -2.87 4.14 0.71
C VAL A 161 -3.23 5.51 1.30
N GLN A 162 -2.58 5.93 2.39
CA GLN A 162 -2.64 7.29 2.92
C GLN A 162 -2.00 8.32 1.96
N GLY A 163 -1.22 7.86 0.99
CA GLY A 163 -0.50 8.69 0.02
C GLY A 163 0.86 9.19 0.49
N GLY A 164 1.67 9.65 -0.47
CA GLY A 164 3.07 10.02 -0.23
C GLY A 164 3.25 11.17 0.75
N VAL A 165 2.49 12.26 0.61
CA VAL A 165 2.61 13.42 1.50
C VAL A 165 2.30 13.04 2.95
N ALA A 166 1.20 12.32 3.19
CA ALA A 166 0.83 11.85 4.52
C ALA A 166 1.87 10.87 5.09
N ASN A 167 2.39 9.96 4.26
CA ASN A 167 3.44 9.03 4.64
C ASN A 167 4.70 9.74 5.12
N TRP A 168 5.22 10.69 4.34
CA TRP A 168 6.45 11.40 4.69
C TRP A 168 6.29 12.34 5.87
N ASN A 169 5.12 12.95 6.06
CA ASN A 169 4.80 13.73 7.24
C ASN A 169 4.76 12.84 8.50
N SER A 170 4.10 11.69 8.44
CA SER A 170 4.03 10.79 9.60
C SER A 170 5.36 10.13 9.94
N THR A 171 6.26 10.00 8.97
CA THR A 171 7.64 9.55 9.20
C THR A 171 8.50 10.65 9.84
N LEU A 172 8.22 11.94 9.56
CA LEU A 172 8.93 13.07 10.17
C LEU A 172 8.60 13.23 11.66
N ASP A 173 7.34 13.07 12.05
CA ASP A 173 6.88 13.37 13.41
C ASP A 173 7.61 12.60 14.51
N PRO A 174 7.81 11.27 14.45
CA PRO A 174 8.54 10.54 15.46
C PRO A 174 10.01 10.95 15.56
N VAL A 175 10.70 11.17 14.44
CA VAL A 175 12.12 11.57 14.48
C VAL A 175 12.29 13.02 14.94
N PHE A 176 11.31 13.89 14.68
CA PHE A 176 11.26 15.22 15.26
C PHE A 176 11.12 15.17 16.79
N ALA A 177 10.19 14.34 17.30
CA ALA A 177 10.02 14.16 18.72
C ALA A 177 11.27 13.57 19.39
N LEU A 178 11.90 12.57 18.76
CA LEU A 178 13.17 12.00 19.25
C LEU A 178 14.26 13.06 19.31
N LYS A 179 14.48 13.84 18.24
CA LYS A 179 15.47 14.90 18.24
C LYS A 179 15.20 15.93 19.34
N ALA A 180 13.98 16.45 19.41
CA ALA A 180 13.63 17.52 20.32
C ALA A 180 13.71 17.11 21.82
N LEU A 181 13.48 15.82 22.13
CA LEU A 181 13.43 15.34 23.52
C LEU A 181 14.68 14.59 23.97
N LEU A 182 15.44 14.02 23.06
CA LEU A 182 16.61 13.20 23.38
C LEU A 182 17.95 13.87 23.01
N ALA A 183 17.94 14.72 21.99
CA ALA A 183 19.14 15.34 21.44
C ALA A 183 18.89 16.79 20.96
N PRO A 184 18.29 17.69 21.80
CA PRO A 184 17.84 19.02 21.37
C PRO A 184 18.98 19.88 20.81
N ASP A 185 20.15 19.79 21.39
CA ASP A 185 21.33 20.59 21.05
C ASP A 185 22.21 19.94 19.97
N SER A 186 21.77 18.78 19.42
CA SER A 186 22.52 18.12 18.35
C SER A 186 22.34 18.83 17.02
N GLY A 187 23.36 18.76 16.17
CA GLY A 187 23.34 19.20 14.77
C GLY A 187 22.54 18.27 13.83
N ILE A 188 21.75 17.32 14.35
CA ILE A 188 21.01 16.37 13.52
C ILE A 188 19.98 17.09 12.64
N ARG A 189 20.12 16.90 11.31
CA ARG A 189 19.17 17.37 10.31
C ARG A 189 18.18 16.25 9.98
N LEU A 190 16.89 16.57 9.96
CA LEU A 190 15.81 15.60 9.68
C LEU A 190 15.30 15.65 8.24
N THR A 191 15.61 16.73 7.53
CA THR A 191 15.21 16.99 6.14
C THR A 191 16.32 17.76 5.42
N GLY A 192 16.26 17.86 4.09
CA GLY A 192 17.28 18.53 3.30
C GLY A 192 18.62 17.81 3.38
N LEU A 193 18.60 16.48 3.31
CA LEU A 193 19.75 15.63 3.62
C LEU A 193 20.83 15.68 2.53
N GLY A 194 20.48 16.12 1.31
CA GLY A 194 21.39 16.42 0.20
C GLY A 194 22.07 15.19 -0.45
N SER A 195 22.68 14.30 0.34
CA SER A 195 23.36 13.12 -0.19
C SER A 195 23.15 11.87 0.67
N PRO A 196 23.33 10.66 0.09
CA PRO A 196 23.27 9.40 0.84
C PRO A 196 24.27 9.33 2.00
N ALA A 197 25.46 9.90 1.84
CA ALA A 197 26.47 9.91 2.90
C ALA A 197 26.01 10.76 4.10
N VAL A 198 25.47 11.94 3.85
CA VAL A 198 24.89 12.78 4.89
C VAL A 198 23.69 12.10 5.55
N ALA A 199 22.80 11.49 4.77
CA ALA A 199 21.67 10.74 5.32
C ALA A 199 22.11 9.62 6.27
N ALA A 200 23.15 8.87 5.89
CA ALA A 200 23.71 7.81 6.72
C ALA A 200 24.33 8.34 8.02
N GLU A 201 25.06 9.45 7.96
CA GLU A 201 25.64 10.13 9.14
C GLU A 201 24.52 10.57 10.11
N GLN A 202 23.50 11.26 9.60
CA GLN A 202 22.39 11.76 10.42
C GLN A 202 21.57 10.60 11.03
N ALA A 203 21.38 9.51 10.25
CA ALA A 203 20.73 8.29 10.75
C ALA A 203 21.54 7.65 11.87
N ALA A 204 22.86 7.56 11.75
CA ALA A 204 23.75 7.00 12.77
C ALA A 204 23.71 7.83 14.07
N ALA A 205 23.78 9.15 13.95
CA ALA A 205 23.69 10.08 15.08
C ALA A 205 22.35 9.94 15.83
N MET A 206 21.23 9.90 15.09
CA MET A 206 19.90 9.71 15.67
C MET A 206 19.74 8.33 16.31
N ALA A 207 20.19 7.26 15.64
CA ALA A 207 20.13 5.91 16.18
C ALA A 207 20.97 5.77 17.46
N GLY A 208 22.12 6.41 17.52
CA GLY A 208 22.96 6.50 18.72
C GLY A 208 22.22 7.15 19.88
N ALA A 209 21.61 8.32 19.67
CA ALA A 209 20.83 9.02 20.68
C ALA A 209 19.64 8.19 21.20
N VAL A 210 18.92 7.51 20.30
CA VAL A 210 17.80 6.62 20.66
C VAL A 210 18.28 5.40 21.46
N THR A 211 19.40 4.80 21.06
CA THR A 211 20.00 3.65 21.76
C THR A 211 20.47 4.01 23.16
N GLU A 212 21.08 5.17 23.33
CA GLU A 212 21.49 5.66 24.63
C GLU A 212 20.30 5.96 25.53
N ALA A 213 19.26 6.62 25.00
CA ALA A 213 18.04 6.93 25.73
C ALA A 213 17.31 5.66 26.19
N GLN A 214 17.32 4.57 25.43
CA GLN A 214 16.66 3.30 25.80
C GLN A 214 17.16 2.72 27.13
N LYS A 215 18.36 3.08 27.58
CA LYS A 215 18.94 2.59 28.81
C LYS A 215 18.26 3.15 30.07
N THR A 216 17.53 4.26 29.96
CA THR A 216 16.91 4.95 31.08
C THR A 216 15.37 4.88 31.04
N ALA A 217 14.69 4.93 32.17
CA ALA A 217 13.24 5.00 32.22
C ALA A 217 12.70 6.26 31.51
N ALA A 218 13.37 7.40 31.70
CA ALA A 218 13.03 8.66 31.03
C ALA A 218 13.14 8.56 29.51
N GLY A 219 14.21 7.98 29.01
CA GLY A 219 14.39 7.77 27.57
C GLY A 219 13.36 6.81 26.97
N ARG A 220 13.06 5.69 27.67
CA ARG A 220 12.01 4.75 27.22
C ARG A 220 10.64 5.41 27.12
N ALA A 221 10.26 6.26 28.09
CA ALA A 221 9.01 7.00 28.04
C ALA A 221 8.94 7.94 26.80
N ARG A 222 10.01 8.68 26.50
CA ARG A 222 10.10 9.57 25.34
C ARG A 222 10.11 8.82 24.00
N ILE A 223 10.74 7.66 23.95
CA ILE A 223 10.70 6.75 22.80
C ILE A 223 9.27 6.25 22.57
N ALA A 224 8.53 5.88 23.62
CA ALA A 224 7.13 5.49 23.51
C ALA A 224 6.24 6.65 23.01
N LEU A 225 6.50 7.89 23.45
CA LEU A 225 5.81 9.07 22.91
C LEU A 225 6.07 9.21 21.41
N ALA A 226 7.32 9.13 20.97
CA ALA A 226 7.67 9.19 19.53
C ALA A 226 6.99 8.07 18.74
N ALA A 227 6.99 6.84 19.26
CA ALA A 227 6.30 5.70 18.65
C ALA A 227 4.79 5.93 18.52
N ALA A 228 4.14 6.50 19.54
CA ALA A 228 2.73 6.82 19.54
C ALA A 228 2.34 7.88 18.51
N LEU A 229 3.23 8.84 18.20
CA LEU A 229 3.03 9.86 17.15
C LEU A 229 3.03 9.26 15.73
N HIS A 230 3.63 8.10 15.54
CA HIS A 230 3.58 7.34 14.28
C HIS A 230 2.60 6.15 14.34
N ASN A 231 1.97 5.91 15.48
CA ASN A 231 1.14 4.73 15.74
C ASN A 231 1.88 3.39 15.59
N ILE A 232 3.15 3.32 16.00
CA ILE A 232 3.92 2.07 16.00
C ILE A 232 3.32 1.09 17.02
N PRO A 233 2.91 -0.12 16.60
CA PRO A 233 2.31 -1.09 17.50
C PRO A 233 3.34 -1.70 18.47
N GLY A 234 2.88 -2.08 19.65
CA GLY A 234 3.69 -2.76 20.67
C GLY A 234 3.93 -4.26 20.37
N TRP A 235 3.43 -4.78 19.27
CA TRP A 235 3.75 -6.09 18.71
C TRP A 235 3.91 -5.93 17.20
N ASN A 236 5.14 -6.01 16.71
CA ASN A 236 5.49 -5.71 15.32
C ASN A 236 6.51 -6.70 14.72
N ASP A 237 6.82 -7.77 15.45
CA ASP A 237 7.66 -8.88 15.00
C ASP A 237 6.90 -10.20 15.19
N PRO A 238 6.51 -10.90 14.11
CA PRO A 238 5.74 -12.13 14.19
C PRO A 238 6.53 -13.31 14.78
N SER A 239 7.87 -13.21 14.83
CA SER A 239 8.72 -14.22 15.49
C SER A 239 8.71 -14.13 17.01
N ARG A 240 8.17 -13.04 17.57
CA ARG A 240 8.06 -12.78 19.00
C ARG A 240 6.65 -12.99 19.49
N PRO A 241 6.46 -13.53 20.71
CA PRO A 241 5.15 -13.60 21.34
C PRO A 241 4.52 -12.21 21.43
N ARG A 242 3.19 -12.13 21.25
CA ARG A 242 2.46 -10.88 21.48
C ARG A 242 2.52 -10.51 22.96
N PRO A 243 3.03 -9.32 23.34
CA PRO A 243 3.00 -8.86 24.72
C PRO A 243 1.57 -8.74 25.23
N ALA A 244 1.37 -8.97 26.53
CA ALA A 244 0.08 -8.69 27.16
C ALA A 244 -0.31 -7.20 26.96
N PRO A 245 -1.61 -6.87 26.90
CA PRO A 245 -2.08 -5.50 26.63
C PRO A 245 -1.55 -4.45 27.63
N THR A 246 -1.21 -4.85 28.84
CA THR A 246 -0.68 -3.98 29.91
C THR A 246 0.81 -4.19 30.19
N ASP A 247 1.48 -5.04 29.44
CA ASP A 247 2.94 -5.20 29.52
C ASP A 247 3.62 -4.06 28.74
N TRP A 248 3.59 -2.87 29.35
CA TRP A 248 4.09 -1.64 28.74
C TRP A 248 5.59 -1.70 28.42
N ASP A 249 6.36 -2.42 29.23
CA ASP A 249 7.82 -2.51 29.04
C ASP A 249 8.18 -3.38 27.82
N SER A 250 7.55 -4.54 27.63
CA SER A 250 7.75 -5.38 26.45
C SER A 250 7.21 -4.71 25.17
N ARG A 251 6.07 -4.01 25.26
CA ARG A 251 5.49 -3.26 24.15
C ARG A 251 6.41 -2.12 23.74
N GLN A 252 6.91 -1.34 24.69
CA GLN A 252 7.87 -0.26 24.43
C GLN A 252 9.19 -0.80 23.82
N ALA A 253 9.68 -1.95 24.30
CA ALA A 253 10.87 -2.58 23.71
C ALA A 253 10.67 -2.94 22.23
N ALA A 254 9.50 -3.45 21.84
CA ALA A 254 9.16 -3.70 20.44
C ALA A 254 9.07 -2.40 19.62
N GLN A 255 8.44 -1.34 20.17
CA GLN A 255 8.37 -0.02 19.54
C GLN A 255 9.76 0.61 19.34
N TYR A 256 10.66 0.44 20.32
CA TYR A 256 12.05 0.88 20.20
C TYR A 256 12.75 0.22 19.02
N GLN A 257 12.64 -1.10 18.86
CA GLN A 257 13.25 -1.82 17.74
C GLN A 257 12.71 -1.32 16.38
N ALA A 258 11.41 -1.13 16.29
CA ALA A 258 10.78 -0.58 15.10
C ALA A 258 11.25 0.85 14.79
N LEU A 259 11.35 1.72 15.82
CA LEU A 259 11.86 3.09 15.64
C LEU A 259 13.31 3.12 15.19
N VAL A 260 14.16 2.24 15.69
CA VAL A 260 15.55 2.13 15.21
C VAL A 260 15.59 1.75 13.73
N GLY A 261 14.72 0.83 13.30
CA GLY A 261 14.55 0.47 11.88
C GLY A 261 14.06 1.66 11.04
N LEU A 262 13.03 2.37 11.52
CA LEU A 262 12.47 3.56 10.87
C LEU A 262 13.53 4.68 10.73
N VAL A 263 14.34 4.91 11.77
CA VAL A 263 15.44 5.89 11.73
C VAL A 263 16.46 5.49 10.67
N ARG A 264 16.88 4.23 10.64
CA ARG A 264 17.97 3.80 9.74
C ARG A 264 17.58 3.89 8.26
N LEU A 265 16.36 3.59 7.89
CA LEU A 265 15.92 3.48 6.49
C LEU A 265 14.89 4.55 6.10
N PRO A 266 13.61 4.49 6.51
CA PRO A 266 12.59 5.41 6.00
C PRO A 266 12.88 6.88 6.31
N ALA A 267 13.27 7.20 7.55
CA ALA A 267 13.38 8.58 7.99
C ALA A 267 14.58 9.34 7.42
N PHE A 268 15.61 8.64 6.99
CA PHE A 268 16.84 9.27 6.45
C PHE A 268 17.20 8.75 5.05
N ALA A 269 17.54 7.48 4.87
CA ALA A 269 18.03 6.98 3.58
C ALA A 269 16.96 7.07 2.47
N TRP A 270 15.75 6.58 2.73
CA TRP A 270 14.66 6.63 1.74
C TRP A 270 14.10 8.05 1.58
N ARG A 271 14.10 8.83 2.67
CA ARG A 271 13.73 10.25 2.61
C ARG A 271 14.67 11.03 1.70
N GLN A 272 15.98 10.85 1.85
CA GLN A 272 16.98 11.55 1.04
C GLN A 272 16.76 11.29 -0.46
N GLU A 273 16.49 10.05 -0.83
CA GLU A 273 16.16 9.68 -2.21
C GLU A 273 14.85 10.35 -2.68
N ALA A 274 13.80 10.28 -1.87
CA ALA A 274 12.52 10.89 -2.21
C ALA A 274 12.61 12.43 -2.31
N GLU A 275 13.39 13.09 -1.43
CA GLU A 275 13.69 14.53 -1.53
C GLU A 275 14.43 14.88 -2.82
N THR A 276 15.37 14.03 -3.24
CA THR A 276 16.08 14.22 -4.52
C THR A 276 15.12 14.16 -5.70
N ARG A 277 14.19 13.22 -5.73
CA ARG A 277 13.17 13.12 -6.79
C ARG A 277 12.17 14.26 -6.76
N ALA A 278 11.74 14.65 -5.58
CA ALA A 278 10.77 15.76 -5.41
C ALA A 278 11.40 17.13 -5.65
N GLY A 279 12.74 17.23 -5.71
CA GLY A 279 13.48 18.47 -5.85
C GLY A 279 13.54 19.29 -4.55
N GLY A 280 13.26 18.70 -3.39
CA GLY A 280 13.28 19.36 -2.08
C GLY A 280 12.56 18.57 -1.00
N ASN A 281 12.47 19.18 0.20
CA ASN A 281 11.77 18.57 1.34
C ASN A 281 10.24 18.64 1.17
N MET A 282 9.60 17.46 1.05
CA MET A 282 8.14 17.33 0.92
C MET A 282 7.39 17.24 2.26
N SER A 283 8.07 17.44 3.40
CA SER A 283 7.49 17.23 4.73
C SER A 283 7.59 18.47 5.62
N TRP A 284 6.59 18.67 6.46
CA TRP A 284 6.55 19.78 7.42
C TRP A 284 5.90 19.35 8.74
N ASN A 285 6.17 20.11 9.79
CA ASN A 285 5.41 20.03 11.04
C ASN A 285 5.03 21.40 11.59
N THR A 286 5.14 22.45 10.78
CA THR A 286 4.60 23.77 11.10
C THR A 286 3.11 23.66 11.37
N GLY A 287 2.63 24.25 12.48
CA GLY A 287 1.22 24.19 12.87
C GLY A 287 0.74 22.87 13.48
N VAL A 288 1.60 21.84 13.60
CA VAL A 288 1.21 20.56 14.20
C VAL A 288 1.08 20.66 15.70
N ASP A 289 -0.09 20.31 16.23
CA ASP A 289 -0.36 20.14 17.66
C ASP A 289 -0.13 18.66 18.06
N TYR A 290 1.04 18.41 18.64
CA TYR A 290 1.41 17.05 19.10
C TYR A 290 0.59 16.57 20.29
N THR A 291 -0.02 17.49 21.09
CA THR A 291 -0.95 17.11 22.16
C THR A 291 -2.23 16.54 21.58
N SER A 292 -2.84 17.22 20.64
CA SER A 292 -4.01 16.71 19.90
C SER A 292 -3.70 15.43 19.13
N MET A 293 -2.49 15.35 18.55
CA MET A 293 -2.07 14.16 17.80
C MET A 293 -1.95 12.92 18.69
N LEU A 294 -1.28 13.04 19.83
CA LEU A 294 -1.19 11.98 20.84
C LEU A 294 -2.57 11.61 21.41
N GLY A 295 -3.45 12.60 21.64
CA GLY A 295 -4.82 12.39 22.12
C GLY A 295 -5.67 11.47 21.23
N ARG A 296 -5.33 11.38 19.94
CA ARG A 296 -5.98 10.47 18.97
C ARG A 296 -5.26 9.15 18.78
N SER A 297 -4.05 9.00 19.34
CA SER A 297 -3.28 7.75 19.23
C SER A 297 -3.87 6.65 20.11
N PRO A 298 -3.98 5.41 19.62
CA PRO A 298 -4.39 4.27 20.43
C PRO A 298 -3.38 3.92 21.52
N TYR A 299 -2.21 4.55 21.52
CA TYR A 299 -1.12 4.31 22.47
C TYR A 299 -1.00 5.39 23.56
N LEU A 300 -1.94 6.35 23.65
CA LEU A 300 -1.94 7.38 24.69
C LEU A 300 -1.80 6.80 26.10
N LYS A 301 -2.55 5.72 26.41
CA LYS A 301 -2.49 5.07 27.74
C LYS A 301 -1.10 4.52 28.03
N GLU A 302 -0.50 3.82 27.08
CA GLU A 302 0.87 3.28 27.18
C GLU A 302 1.89 4.38 27.47
N VAL A 303 1.83 5.48 26.71
CA VAL A 303 2.70 6.64 26.95
C VAL A 303 2.50 7.22 28.33
N THR A 304 1.26 7.41 28.78
CA THR A 304 0.94 7.96 30.12
C THR A 304 1.50 7.08 31.23
N GLU A 305 1.35 5.77 31.14
CA GLU A 305 1.87 4.82 32.12
C GLU A 305 3.40 4.82 32.19
N LEU A 306 4.07 4.83 31.04
CA LEU A 306 5.53 4.86 30.99
C LEU A 306 6.09 6.20 31.50
N TYR A 307 5.43 7.34 31.24
CA TYR A 307 5.79 8.64 31.82
C TYR A 307 5.60 8.64 33.35
N GLY A 308 4.50 8.10 33.85
CA GLY A 308 4.27 7.92 35.29
C GLY A 308 5.36 7.11 35.95
N LYS A 309 5.69 5.93 35.40
CA LYS A 309 6.80 5.08 35.90
C LYS A 309 8.15 5.79 35.88
N ALA A 310 8.40 6.66 34.91
CA ALA A 310 9.63 7.42 34.79
C ALA A 310 9.68 8.67 35.67
N GLY A 311 8.60 9.03 36.38
CA GLY A 311 8.49 10.29 37.14
C GLY A 311 8.54 11.55 36.26
N LEU A 312 8.19 11.45 34.95
CA LEU A 312 8.22 12.55 34.01
C LEU A 312 6.84 13.20 33.84
N SER A 313 6.86 14.49 33.52
CA SER A 313 5.66 15.22 33.09
C SER A 313 5.47 15.14 31.58
N LEU A 314 4.51 14.35 31.12
CA LEU A 314 4.13 14.28 29.70
C LEU A 314 3.73 15.65 29.15
N LYS A 315 3.00 16.47 29.95
CA LYS A 315 2.62 17.84 29.61
C LYS A 315 3.84 18.72 29.33
N THR A 316 4.91 18.58 30.11
CA THR A 316 6.15 19.35 29.92
C THR A 316 6.85 18.98 28.62
N ASP A 317 6.97 17.68 28.30
CA ASP A 317 7.61 17.22 27.07
C ASP A 317 6.79 17.59 25.82
N LEU A 318 5.45 17.49 25.87
CA LEU A 318 4.58 17.96 24.79
C LEU A 318 4.69 19.48 24.59
N ALA A 319 4.78 20.27 25.68
CA ALA A 319 5.02 21.69 25.58
C ALA A 319 6.40 22.01 24.96
N SER A 320 7.42 21.19 25.26
CA SER A 320 8.74 21.32 24.64
C SER A 320 8.71 21.02 23.15
N LEU A 321 7.98 19.99 22.71
CA LEU A 321 7.71 19.74 21.27
C LEU A 321 6.99 20.93 20.62
N GLY A 322 6.05 21.56 21.36
CA GLY A 322 5.36 22.77 20.88
C GLY A 322 6.27 23.95 20.60
N ARG A 323 7.33 24.13 21.41
CA ARG A 323 8.30 25.24 21.30
C ARG A 323 9.50 24.94 20.42
N ALA A 324 9.78 23.67 20.10
CA ALA A 324 10.93 23.30 19.29
C ALA A 324 10.83 23.91 17.87
N PRO A 325 11.97 24.29 17.26
CA PRO A 325 12.00 24.85 15.89
C PRO A 325 11.28 23.91 14.91
N ARG A 326 10.34 24.48 14.16
CA ARG A 326 9.51 23.72 13.21
C ARG A 326 10.18 23.58 11.86
N ILE A 327 9.80 22.53 11.16
CA ILE A 327 10.26 22.23 9.81
C ILE A 327 9.16 22.65 8.84
N SER A 328 9.54 23.43 7.82
CA SER A 328 8.68 23.79 6.70
C SER A 328 9.05 22.94 5.49
N ALA A 329 8.05 22.65 4.65
CA ALA A 329 8.27 21.94 3.39
C ALA A 329 8.64 22.92 2.26
N ASP A 330 9.25 22.38 1.19
CA ASP A 330 9.33 23.04 -0.10
C ASP A 330 7.99 22.87 -0.83
N PRO A 331 7.31 23.97 -1.21
CA PRO A 331 6.04 23.90 -1.91
C PRO A 331 6.05 23.08 -3.18
N ASN A 332 7.12 23.18 -3.98
CA ASN A 332 7.26 22.44 -5.23
C ASN A 332 7.41 20.93 -4.98
N ALA A 333 8.16 20.56 -3.93
CA ALA A 333 8.31 19.16 -3.54
C ALA A 333 6.99 18.56 -3.02
N VAL A 334 6.21 19.32 -2.24
CA VAL A 334 4.87 18.91 -1.80
C VAL A 334 3.93 18.74 -2.99
N ASP A 335 3.94 19.68 -3.93
CA ASP A 335 3.10 19.62 -5.13
C ASP A 335 3.47 18.40 -6.00
N TRP A 336 4.77 18.15 -6.22
CA TRP A 336 5.23 16.96 -6.93
C TRP A 336 4.76 15.66 -6.25
N MET A 337 4.99 15.53 -4.94
CA MET A 337 4.58 14.36 -4.16
C MET A 337 3.06 14.18 -4.16
N SER A 338 2.32 15.29 -4.05
CA SER A 338 0.86 15.30 -4.07
C SER A 338 0.31 14.84 -5.42
N ARG A 339 0.85 15.34 -6.53
CA ARG A 339 0.40 14.95 -7.87
C ARG A 339 0.73 13.50 -8.23
N THR A 340 1.88 13.00 -7.78
CA THR A 340 2.36 11.66 -8.14
C THR A 340 1.78 10.56 -7.26
N SER A 341 1.62 10.79 -5.96
CA SER A 341 1.37 9.74 -4.99
C SER A 341 0.34 10.07 -3.90
N THR A 342 -0.52 11.08 -4.08
CA THR A 342 -1.66 11.32 -3.20
C THR A 342 -2.96 10.91 -3.89
N PHE A 343 -3.87 10.32 -3.12
CA PHE A 343 -5.10 9.71 -3.58
C PHE A 343 -6.33 10.54 -3.20
N THR A 344 -7.33 10.50 -4.06
CA THR A 344 -8.60 11.23 -3.89
C THR A 344 -9.73 10.33 -3.41
N GLY A 345 -9.52 9.02 -3.41
CA GLY A 345 -10.54 8.04 -3.10
C GLY A 345 -11.64 7.90 -4.19
N ARG A 346 -11.46 8.49 -5.36
CA ARG A 346 -12.41 8.40 -6.47
C ARG A 346 -12.18 7.14 -7.28
N LEU A 347 -12.72 6.05 -6.80
CA LEU A 347 -12.69 4.76 -7.49
C LEU A 347 -13.88 4.67 -8.46
N THR A 348 -13.67 4.04 -9.62
CA THR A 348 -14.72 3.59 -10.54
C THR A 348 -14.80 2.07 -10.63
N GLU A 349 -13.73 1.38 -10.23
CA GLU A 349 -13.63 -0.06 -10.11
C GLU A 349 -13.42 -0.49 -8.66
N PRO A 350 -13.79 -1.72 -8.27
CA PRO A 350 -13.65 -2.17 -6.89
C PRO A 350 -12.19 -2.27 -6.45
N GLN A 351 -11.92 -1.83 -5.23
CA GLN A 351 -10.65 -1.99 -4.55
C GLN A 351 -10.82 -2.71 -3.21
N LEU A 352 -10.07 -3.79 -3.02
CA LEU A 352 -9.90 -4.46 -1.74
C LEU A 352 -8.54 -4.09 -1.16
N ASN A 353 -8.51 -3.67 0.10
CA ASN A 353 -7.27 -3.51 0.84
C ASN A 353 -7.19 -4.57 1.93
N ILE A 354 -6.02 -5.17 2.11
CA ILE A 354 -5.71 -6.00 3.28
C ILE A 354 -4.50 -5.45 4.02
N HIS A 355 -4.53 -5.48 5.37
CA HIS A 355 -3.46 -4.92 6.17
C HIS A 355 -3.25 -5.73 7.45
N THR A 356 -1.98 -5.93 7.86
CA THR A 356 -1.64 -6.56 9.14
C THR A 356 -1.80 -5.56 10.29
N THR A 357 -2.40 -5.98 11.41
CA THR A 357 -2.69 -5.09 12.54
C THR A 357 -1.44 -4.64 13.29
N GLY A 358 -0.34 -5.39 13.16
CA GLY A 358 0.94 -5.13 13.82
C GLY A 358 2.03 -4.58 12.88
N ASP A 359 1.66 -3.85 11.83
CA ASP A 359 2.60 -3.21 10.91
C ASP A 359 3.19 -1.94 11.52
N ALA A 360 4.51 -1.92 11.68
CA ALA A 360 5.24 -0.78 12.24
C ALA A 360 5.86 0.12 11.18
N LEU A 361 5.95 -0.33 9.92
CA LEU A 361 6.47 0.46 8.81
C LEU A 361 5.39 1.34 8.21
N ILE A 362 4.26 0.73 7.85
CA ILE A 362 3.06 1.42 7.38
C ILE A 362 1.94 1.10 8.38
N PRO A 363 1.69 1.99 9.35
CA PRO A 363 0.69 1.73 10.37
C PRO A 363 -0.70 1.45 9.77
N VAL A 364 -1.39 0.44 10.31
CA VAL A 364 -2.72 0.02 9.82
C VAL A 364 -3.75 1.17 9.76
N GLN A 365 -3.49 2.27 10.46
CA GLN A 365 -4.29 3.50 10.42
C GLN A 365 -4.25 4.18 9.04
N ALA A 366 -3.29 3.84 8.16
CA ALA A 366 -3.28 4.26 6.75
C ALA A 366 -4.61 3.94 6.06
N GLU A 367 -5.21 2.81 6.41
CA GLU A 367 -6.51 2.37 5.91
C GLU A 367 -7.64 3.34 6.30
N SER A 368 -7.58 3.94 7.51
CA SER A 368 -8.59 4.94 7.92
C SER A 368 -8.48 6.25 7.13
N ALA A 369 -7.28 6.61 6.68
CA ALA A 369 -7.09 7.77 5.81
C ALA A 369 -7.71 7.54 4.44
N TYR A 370 -7.47 6.38 3.85
CA TYR A 370 -8.03 6.05 2.53
C TYR A 370 -9.54 5.84 2.57
N ALA A 371 -10.09 5.24 3.64
CA ALA A 371 -11.53 5.13 3.83
C ALA A 371 -12.23 6.51 3.85
N ARG A 372 -11.60 7.51 4.47
CA ARG A 372 -12.10 8.89 4.45
C ARG A 372 -12.02 9.52 3.07
N ALA A 373 -10.90 9.31 2.36
CA ALA A 373 -10.75 9.78 0.99
C ALA A 373 -11.84 9.15 0.08
N ALA A 374 -12.06 7.83 0.16
CA ALA A 374 -13.09 7.13 -0.60
C ALA A 374 -14.51 7.61 -0.26
N SER A 375 -14.77 7.93 1.02
CA SER A 375 -16.05 8.54 1.43
C SER A 375 -16.23 9.93 0.83
N ALA A 376 -15.22 10.77 0.89
CA ALA A 376 -15.24 12.11 0.29
C ALA A 376 -15.32 12.05 -1.25
N GLY A 377 -14.68 11.05 -1.86
CA GLY A 377 -14.72 10.78 -3.30
C GLY A 377 -16.02 10.13 -3.79
N GLY A 378 -16.93 9.74 -2.88
CA GLY A 378 -18.23 9.12 -3.22
C GLY A 378 -18.13 7.63 -3.62
N SER A 379 -17.02 6.96 -3.34
CA SER A 379 -16.74 5.58 -3.79
C SER A 379 -16.71 4.53 -2.66
N THR A 380 -17.31 4.82 -1.51
CA THR A 380 -17.34 3.90 -0.35
C THR A 380 -17.85 2.49 -0.68
N SER A 381 -18.79 2.36 -1.60
CA SER A 381 -19.34 1.05 -2.02
C SER A 381 -18.34 0.22 -2.84
N LEU A 382 -17.34 0.86 -3.44
CA LEU A 382 -16.29 0.23 -4.23
C LEU A 382 -15.07 -0.17 -3.38
N LEU A 383 -14.88 0.44 -2.20
CA LEU A 383 -13.80 0.12 -1.29
C LEU A 383 -14.22 -0.93 -0.27
N ARG A 384 -13.37 -1.94 -0.07
CA ARG A 384 -13.46 -2.89 1.04
C ARG A 384 -12.11 -3.00 1.72
N GLN A 385 -12.10 -3.00 3.07
CA GLN A 385 -10.87 -3.13 3.86
C GLN A 385 -10.99 -4.33 4.79
N ARG A 386 -9.94 -5.15 4.87
CA ARG A 386 -9.85 -6.33 5.71
C ARG A 386 -8.50 -6.40 6.42
N TYR A 387 -8.50 -6.99 7.58
CA TYR A 387 -7.35 -6.94 8.48
C TYR A 387 -6.94 -8.34 8.87
N VAL A 388 -5.62 -8.54 8.98
CA VAL A 388 -5.01 -9.80 9.37
C VAL A 388 -4.34 -9.61 10.72
N ASP A 389 -4.67 -10.48 11.69
CA ASP A 389 -4.10 -10.47 13.04
C ASP A 389 -2.68 -11.01 13.04
N ASN A 390 -1.77 -10.22 12.52
CA ASN A 390 -0.35 -10.54 12.50
C ASN A 390 0.50 -9.30 12.76
N ALA A 391 1.71 -9.54 13.26
CA ALA A 391 2.76 -8.53 13.37
C ALA A 391 3.58 -8.45 12.08
N GLY A 392 4.26 -7.31 11.91
CA GLY A 392 5.18 -7.09 10.80
C GLY A 392 4.52 -6.53 9.54
N HIS A 393 5.36 -5.96 8.70
CA HIS A 393 4.95 -5.34 7.45
C HIS A 393 4.71 -6.40 6.38
N CYS A 394 3.52 -6.42 5.78
CA CYS A 394 3.12 -7.34 4.71
C CYS A 394 3.25 -8.85 5.04
N THR A 395 3.16 -9.24 6.29
CA THR A 395 3.33 -10.64 6.73
C THR A 395 2.05 -11.46 6.55
N PHE A 396 1.55 -11.50 5.32
CA PHE A 396 0.41 -12.34 4.94
C PHE A 396 0.85 -13.77 4.61
N SER A 397 -0.01 -14.74 4.90
CA SER A 397 0.17 -16.10 4.38
C SER A 397 -0.29 -16.18 2.91
N THR A 398 0.18 -17.20 2.19
CA THR A 398 -0.28 -17.50 0.83
C THR A 398 -1.81 -17.64 0.76
N GLY A 399 -2.42 -18.34 1.72
CA GLY A 399 -3.88 -18.50 1.79
C GLY A 399 -4.60 -17.16 1.98
N GLU A 400 -4.10 -16.28 2.82
CA GLU A 400 -4.68 -14.94 3.04
C GLU A 400 -4.63 -14.09 1.77
N GLN A 401 -3.53 -14.14 1.03
CA GLN A 401 -3.38 -13.39 -0.24
C GLN A 401 -4.36 -13.90 -1.31
N ILE A 402 -4.46 -15.22 -1.50
CA ILE A 402 -5.37 -15.84 -2.47
C ILE A 402 -6.83 -15.60 -2.09
N ALA A 403 -7.18 -15.71 -0.82
CA ALA A 403 -8.54 -15.41 -0.34
C ALA A 403 -8.96 -13.95 -0.64
N ALA A 404 -8.03 -13.00 -0.52
CA ALA A 404 -8.29 -11.62 -0.88
C ALA A 404 -8.52 -11.46 -2.39
N LEU A 405 -7.69 -12.08 -3.24
CA LEU A 405 -7.86 -12.06 -4.70
C LEU A 405 -9.21 -12.64 -5.11
N HIS A 406 -9.58 -13.83 -4.62
CA HIS A 406 -10.88 -14.44 -4.92
C HIS A 406 -12.06 -13.59 -4.43
N THR A 407 -11.91 -12.89 -3.30
CA THR A 407 -12.95 -11.98 -2.80
C THR A 407 -13.10 -10.75 -3.69
N LEU A 408 -12.02 -10.26 -4.26
CA LEU A 408 -12.06 -9.19 -5.26
C LEU A 408 -12.70 -9.68 -6.56
N GLU A 409 -12.37 -10.87 -7.04
CA GLU A 409 -12.99 -11.47 -8.23
C GLU A 409 -14.50 -11.63 -8.08
N ASP A 410 -14.97 -12.17 -6.95
CA ASP A 410 -16.39 -12.27 -6.64
C ASP A 410 -17.08 -10.89 -6.72
N ARG A 411 -16.43 -9.84 -6.22
CA ARG A 411 -16.94 -8.48 -6.30
C ARG A 411 -17.02 -7.97 -7.73
N VAL A 412 -16.02 -8.26 -8.55
CA VAL A 412 -16.00 -7.91 -9.98
C VAL A 412 -17.11 -8.67 -10.73
N ASP A 413 -17.25 -9.97 -10.48
CA ASP A 413 -18.22 -10.81 -11.19
C ASP A 413 -19.67 -10.54 -10.77
N THR A 414 -19.93 -10.27 -9.49
CA THR A 414 -21.29 -10.17 -8.94
C THR A 414 -21.77 -8.74 -8.67
N GLY A 415 -20.87 -7.76 -8.72
CA GLY A 415 -21.16 -6.38 -8.33
C GLY A 415 -21.36 -6.19 -6.82
N ARG A 416 -21.12 -7.20 -5.97
CA ARG A 416 -21.37 -7.17 -4.53
C ARG A 416 -20.18 -7.71 -3.73
N TRP A 417 -19.97 -7.18 -2.53
CA TRP A 417 -19.00 -7.71 -1.56
C TRP A 417 -19.62 -8.89 -0.78
N SER A 418 -19.98 -9.95 -1.49
CA SER A 418 -20.47 -11.18 -0.89
C SER A 418 -19.30 -11.97 -0.27
N ARG A 419 -19.58 -12.76 0.79
CA ARG A 419 -18.58 -13.62 1.44
C ARG A 419 -17.24 -12.91 1.74
N SER A 420 -17.32 -11.66 2.17
CA SER A 420 -16.16 -10.83 2.49
C SER A 420 -16.02 -10.56 4.00
N ALA A 421 -16.77 -11.21 4.86
CA ALA A 421 -16.56 -11.16 6.30
C ALA A 421 -15.27 -11.92 6.70
N PRO A 422 -14.64 -11.62 7.84
CA PRO A 422 -13.43 -12.33 8.27
C PRO A 422 -13.58 -13.84 8.30
N VAL A 423 -14.72 -14.37 8.72
CA VAL A 423 -14.99 -15.82 8.73
C VAL A 423 -14.96 -16.42 7.33
N ASP A 424 -15.52 -15.72 6.34
CA ASP A 424 -15.54 -16.18 4.95
C ASP A 424 -14.12 -16.17 4.36
N LEU A 425 -13.34 -15.10 4.63
CA LEU A 425 -11.96 -14.99 4.18
C LEU A 425 -11.07 -16.06 4.81
N ASN A 426 -11.24 -16.36 6.10
CA ASN A 426 -10.50 -17.42 6.76
C ASN A 426 -10.83 -18.81 6.17
N ALA A 427 -12.12 -19.07 5.87
CA ALA A 427 -12.52 -20.32 5.21
C ALA A 427 -11.87 -20.43 3.82
N ARG A 428 -11.90 -19.36 3.01
CA ARG A 428 -11.23 -19.32 1.69
C ARG A 428 -9.72 -19.48 1.78
N ALA A 429 -9.08 -18.85 2.78
CA ALA A 429 -7.64 -18.96 2.98
C ALA A 429 -7.23 -20.39 3.31
N THR A 430 -7.99 -21.08 4.17
CA THR A 430 -7.80 -22.48 4.51
C THR A 430 -8.05 -23.39 3.31
N GLU A 431 -9.07 -23.11 2.49
CA GLU A 431 -9.37 -23.87 1.27
C GLU A 431 -8.24 -23.72 0.23
N ALA A 432 -7.79 -22.49 0.00
CA ALA A 432 -6.75 -22.18 -0.99
C ALA A 432 -5.37 -22.75 -0.63
N ALA A 433 -5.01 -22.73 0.66
CA ALA A 433 -3.73 -23.19 1.17
C ALA A 433 -3.88 -23.77 2.58
N PRO A 434 -4.28 -25.05 2.74
CA PRO A 434 -4.63 -25.65 4.04
C PRO A 434 -3.51 -25.63 5.08
N ALA A 435 -2.24 -25.59 4.65
CA ALA A 435 -1.09 -25.49 5.55
C ALA A 435 -0.76 -24.06 5.98
N SER A 436 -1.44 -23.06 5.41
CA SER A 436 -1.22 -21.64 5.69
C SER A 436 -2.07 -21.17 6.87
N ALA A 437 -1.60 -20.13 7.57
CA ALA A 437 -2.40 -19.45 8.57
C ALA A 437 -3.57 -18.69 7.92
N ALA A 438 -4.71 -18.61 8.64
CA ALA A 438 -5.90 -17.86 8.26
C ALA A 438 -6.32 -16.98 9.46
N ARG A 439 -5.94 -15.70 9.44
CA ARG A 439 -5.98 -14.80 10.62
C ARG A 439 -6.78 -13.52 10.37
N TYR A 440 -7.69 -13.51 9.40
CA TYR A 440 -8.58 -12.37 9.20
C TYR A 440 -9.45 -12.14 10.44
N LEU A 441 -9.56 -10.88 10.86
CA LEU A 441 -10.35 -10.49 12.02
C LEU A 441 -11.19 -9.25 11.73
N ALA A 442 -12.23 -9.03 12.54
CA ALA A 442 -12.95 -7.78 12.59
C ALA A 442 -12.08 -6.75 13.34
N TYR A 443 -11.70 -5.70 12.65
CA TYR A 443 -10.86 -4.64 13.18
C TYR A 443 -11.29 -3.28 12.62
N ARG A 444 -11.13 -2.23 13.43
CA ARG A 444 -11.38 -0.85 13.02
C ARG A 444 -10.16 -0.02 13.42
N PRO A 445 -9.32 0.39 12.47
CA PRO A 445 -8.16 1.20 12.79
C PRO A 445 -8.57 2.57 13.35
N ALA A 446 -7.77 3.07 14.29
CA ALA A 446 -7.87 4.45 14.75
C ALA A 446 -7.60 5.42 13.60
N SER A 447 -7.83 6.70 13.84
CA SER A 447 -7.54 7.73 12.84
C SER A 447 -6.06 7.78 12.51
N TYR A 448 -5.74 8.00 11.23
CA TYR A 448 -4.37 8.29 10.81
C TYR A 448 -3.90 9.61 11.42
N PRO A 449 -2.66 9.70 11.92
CA PRO A 449 -2.21 10.88 12.67
C PRO A 449 -2.30 12.19 11.89
N ARG A 450 -1.82 12.18 10.64
CA ARG A 450 -1.76 13.36 9.76
C ARG A 450 -2.19 13.02 8.33
N PRO A 451 -3.48 12.75 8.10
CA PRO A 451 -3.97 12.52 6.75
C PRO A 451 -3.80 13.81 5.91
N TYR A 452 -3.48 13.63 4.66
CA TYR A 452 -3.37 14.71 3.68
C TYR A 452 -4.36 14.48 2.55
N ASP A 453 -5.12 15.52 2.21
CA ASP A 453 -6.07 15.50 1.12
C ASP A 453 -5.69 16.60 0.11
N ARG A 454 -5.67 16.28 -1.18
CA ARG A 454 -5.42 17.26 -2.25
C ARG A 454 -6.50 18.33 -2.37
N SER A 455 -7.72 18.05 -1.91
CA SER A 455 -8.81 19.04 -1.89
C SER A 455 -8.65 20.05 -0.77
N SER A 456 -7.92 19.73 0.30
CA SER A 456 -7.40 20.69 1.25
C SER A 456 -6.16 21.32 0.60
N ALA A 457 -6.35 22.46 -0.09
CA ALA A 457 -5.22 23.19 -0.64
C ALA A 457 -4.14 23.32 0.44
N TRP A 458 -2.91 22.91 0.12
CA TRP A 458 -1.77 23.25 0.95
C TRP A 458 -1.59 24.75 0.86
N ASP A 459 -2.13 25.48 1.85
CA ASP A 459 -2.10 26.96 1.91
C ASP A 459 -0.71 27.50 2.25
N GLY A 460 0.33 26.65 2.28
CA GLY A 460 1.65 27.03 2.77
C GLY A 460 1.68 27.17 4.30
N PRO A 461 2.83 27.44 4.90
CA PRO A 461 2.90 27.84 6.30
C PRO A 461 2.14 29.15 6.44
N ARG A 462 1.00 29.13 7.15
CA ARG A 462 0.39 30.36 7.64
C ARG A 462 1.37 30.93 8.65
N GLY A 463 1.97 32.07 8.28
CA GLY A 463 2.97 32.78 9.05
C GLY A 463 2.50 33.21 10.45
#